data_7719121a550bee4ab54accf3b73cf5d8
#
_entry.id   7719121a550bee4ab54accf3b73cf5d8
#
_cell.length_a   1.000
_cell.length_b   1.000
_cell.length_c   1.000
_cell.angle_alpha   90.00
_cell.angle_beta   90.00
_cell.angle_gamma   90.00
#
_symmetry.space_group_name_H-M   'P 1'
#
loop_
_entity.id
_entity.type
_entity.pdbx_description
1 polymer ?
#
loop_
_entity_poly.entity_id
_entity_poly.type
_entity_poly.pdbx_seq_one_letter_code
_entity_poly.pdbx_strand_id
1 'polypeptide(L)'
;MLSNIIQLWLAILFFICPYLTAKNLSLESRINPPARELMDVEVIGNLLIVPGNLDGYDFFDISVPNDPQHITNFQVPMNNNRSLPGFWVCATDSFAYFTSRSKGSGSAIVDISDPDNPINSGYLSWGGNSDLILEGLDINDSILAVAAHDDGVLIYNIENPTYPSLISQVYCGNAWDVELDSSLLIVGSGEDGVKFFDISNLNNPVLIAEHNTLGTVKDIELVSNLLYIAVGSAGIELLDISDPHSLLTLDTYDTPGLANKISCMDNNLVAVSDWQGVIILEWTGSVLELAGYKQNGYRTMAIGTKGNTIYSAEWQHLQTYSYGEIQAADIDLSSWEISFPQLEIGQKDTIKLVLESSGQFPIGMNQANLTHPDFELLHFENYIDPGDSLVTEIVYTRSDLNASGILQFNSNDEDEPDIGIDIIGNYDGAMVGQDATDFTLPIVSNGSGNFTLSDHLGQIVVVAF
;
A
#
# COMPACT_ATOMS: atom_id res chain seq x y z
N MET A 1 44.12 -8.60 -68.88
CA MET A 1 42.76 -8.21 -68.51
C MET A 1 42.43 -8.93 -67.23
N LEU A 2 42.67 -8.33 -66.13
CA LEU A 2 42.37 -8.89 -64.78
C LEU A 2 40.98 -8.36 -64.37
N SER A 3 40.03 -9.23 -64.19
CA SER A 3 38.72 -8.91 -63.59
C SER A 3 38.85 -9.03 -62.09
N ASN A 4 38.70 -7.95 -61.37
CA ASN A 4 38.60 -7.91 -59.92
C ASN A 4 37.22 -8.33 -59.50
N ILE A 5 37.12 -9.47 -58.81
CA ILE A 5 35.95 -9.89 -58.11
C ILE A 5 36.04 -9.27 -56.72
N ILE A 6 35.27 -8.24 -56.48
CA ILE A 6 35.04 -7.69 -55.14
C ILE A 6 34.02 -8.58 -54.46
N GLN A 7 34.47 -9.41 -53.50
CA GLN A 7 33.59 -10.09 -52.56
C GLN A 7 33.10 -9.07 -51.52
N LEU A 8 31.81 -8.71 -51.64
CA LEU A 8 31.09 -7.92 -50.67
C LEU A 8 30.73 -8.86 -49.47
N TRP A 9 31.49 -8.75 -48.41
CA TRP A 9 31.09 -9.36 -47.12
C TRP A 9 29.99 -8.50 -46.55
N LEU A 10 28.71 -8.96 -46.68
CA LEU A 10 27.60 -8.42 -45.89
C LEU A 10 27.78 -8.89 -44.45
N ALA A 11 28.36 -8.05 -43.61
CA ALA A 11 28.29 -8.25 -42.17
C ALA A 11 26.82 -7.96 -41.77
N ILE A 12 26.05 -9.02 -41.60
CA ILE A 12 24.77 -8.94 -40.88
C ILE A 12 25.14 -8.66 -39.45
N LEU A 13 25.16 -7.38 -39.05
CA LEU A 13 25.08 -7.00 -37.65
C LEU A 13 23.67 -7.41 -37.19
N PHE A 14 23.57 -8.54 -36.53
CA PHE A 14 22.48 -8.76 -35.61
C PHE A 14 22.66 -7.71 -34.52
N PHE A 15 21.94 -6.63 -34.61
CA PHE A 15 21.57 -5.87 -33.42
C PHE A 15 20.76 -6.85 -32.59
N ILE A 16 21.40 -7.49 -31.64
CA ILE A 16 20.72 -8.00 -30.47
C ILE A 16 20.26 -6.71 -29.77
N CYS A 17 19.09 -6.22 -30.12
CA CYS A 17 18.34 -5.35 -29.24
C CYS A 17 18.24 -6.19 -27.95
N PRO A 18 18.82 -5.81 -26.82
CA PRO A 18 18.41 -6.46 -25.60
C PRO A 18 16.90 -6.25 -25.58
N TYR A 19 16.13 -7.33 -25.65
CA TYR A 19 14.72 -7.25 -25.31
C TYR A 19 14.74 -6.63 -23.93
N LEU A 20 14.25 -5.41 -23.80
CA LEU A 20 13.89 -4.88 -22.49
C LEU A 20 12.78 -5.81 -22.03
N THR A 21 13.14 -6.77 -21.20
CA THR A 21 12.16 -7.60 -20.52
C THR A 21 11.43 -6.67 -19.57
N ALA A 22 10.14 -6.51 -19.79
CA ALA A 22 9.30 -5.79 -18.85
C ALA A 22 9.41 -6.49 -17.49
N LYS A 23 9.61 -5.72 -16.43
CA LYS A 23 9.54 -6.21 -15.06
C LYS A 23 8.23 -5.77 -14.48
N ASN A 24 7.54 -6.65 -13.80
CA ASN A 24 6.31 -6.36 -13.09
C ASN A 24 6.12 -7.38 -11.95
N LEU A 25 4.95 -7.36 -11.35
CA LEU A 25 4.52 -8.23 -10.28
C LEU A 25 3.75 -9.44 -10.84
N SER A 26 4.20 -10.64 -10.49
CA SER A 26 3.47 -11.90 -10.71
C SER A 26 2.83 -12.36 -9.42
N LEU A 27 1.53 -12.71 -9.45
CA LEU A 27 0.86 -13.33 -8.31
C LEU A 27 1.31 -14.78 -8.17
N GLU A 28 1.92 -15.10 -7.04
CA GLU A 28 2.45 -16.45 -6.75
C GLU A 28 1.49 -17.29 -5.90
N SER A 29 0.85 -16.65 -4.91
CA SER A 29 -0.10 -17.34 -4.05
C SER A 29 -1.13 -16.41 -3.43
N ARG A 30 -2.30 -16.97 -3.11
CA ARG A 30 -3.36 -16.33 -2.33
C ARG A 30 -3.82 -17.24 -1.22
N ILE A 31 -3.72 -16.80 0.01
CA ILE A 31 -4.07 -17.55 1.21
C ILE A 31 -5.19 -16.83 1.96
N ASN A 32 -6.18 -17.60 2.45
CA ASN A 32 -7.19 -17.09 3.37
C ASN A 32 -6.79 -17.53 4.78
N PRO A 33 -6.09 -16.70 5.55
CA PRO A 33 -5.68 -17.07 6.89
C PRO A 33 -6.87 -17.10 7.87
N PRO A 34 -6.73 -17.75 9.03
CA PRO A 34 -7.74 -17.70 10.11
C PRO A 34 -8.00 -16.29 10.65
N ALA A 35 -6.98 -15.43 10.77
CA ALA A 35 -7.16 -14.01 11.12
C ALA A 35 -7.90 -13.28 10.01
N ARG A 36 -8.73 -12.33 10.41
CA ARG A 36 -9.53 -11.52 9.49
C ARG A 36 -9.25 -10.03 9.69
N GLU A 37 -9.55 -9.26 8.63
CA GLU A 37 -9.23 -7.84 8.62
C GLU A 37 -7.72 -7.67 8.90
N LEU A 38 -6.92 -8.22 7.98
CA LEU A 38 -5.46 -8.19 8.07
C LEU A 38 -4.99 -6.74 8.06
N MET A 39 -4.11 -6.38 8.98
CA MET A 39 -3.77 -4.98 9.25
C MET A 39 -2.33 -4.64 9.00
N ASP A 40 -1.41 -5.61 9.15
CA ASP A 40 0.02 -5.41 8.99
C ASP A 40 0.72 -6.68 8.49
N VAL A 41 1.97 -6.54 8.10
CA VAL A 41 2.83 -7.64 7.64
C VAL A 41 4.25 -7.38 8.12
N GLU A 42 4.78 -8.29 8.93
CA GLU A 42 6.15 -8.23 9.42
C GLU A 42 6.96 -9.44 8.94
N VAL A 43 8.14 -9.18 8.41
CA VAL A 43 9.04 -10.21 7.90
C VAL A 43 10.31 -10.25 8.75
N ILE A 44 10.51 -11.34 9.50
CA ILE A 44 11.72 -11.57 10.29
C ILE A 44 12.39 -12.89 9.90
N GLY A 45 13.51 -12.83 9.21
CA GLY A 45 14.21 -14.01 8.72
C GLY A 45 13.36 -14.87 7.77
N ASN A 46 12.93 -16.06 8.22
CA ASN A 46 12.02 -16.96 7.49
C ASN A 46 10.61 -16.99 8.10
N LEU A 47 10.29 -16.09 8.99
CA LEU A 47 8.99 -15.99 9.61
C LEU A 47 8.26 -14.77 9.04
N LEU A 48 7.00 -14.96 8.65
CA LEU A 48 6.07 -13.91 8.29
C LEU A 48 4.97 -13.86 9.36
N ILE A 49 4.72 -12.67 9.89
CA ILE A 49 3.72 -12.42 10.92
C ILE A 49 2.66 -11.51 10.35
N VAL A 50 1.39 -11.91 10.43
CA VAL A 50 0.26 -11.17 9.87
C VAL A 50 -0.80 -10.99 10.95
N PRO A 51 -0.85 -9.84 11.61
CA PRO A 51 -1.89 -9.55 12.59
C PRO A 51 -3.22 -9.21 11.92
N GLY A 52 -4.30 -9.68 12.53
CA GLY A 52 -5.67 -9.30 12.16
C GLY A 52 -6.35 -8.48 13.25
N ASN A 53 -7.23 -7.58 12.84
CA ASN A 53 -8.13 -6.88 13.77
C ASN A 53 -9.10 -7.86 14.44
N LEU A 54 -9.36 -9.01 13.79
CA LEU A 54 -10.21 -10.08 14.30
C LEU A 54 -9.49 -11.42 14.20
N ASP A 55 -9.74 -12.28 15.19
CA ASP A 55 -9.37 -13.70 15.21
C ASP A 55 -7.86 -13.99 15.35
N GLY A 56 -7.07 -13.02 15.81
CA GLY A 56 -5.68 -13.26 16.25
C GLY A 56 -4.61 -12.89 15.21
N TYR A 57 -3.46 -13.56 15.34
CA TYR A 57 -2.25 -13.30 14.55
C TYR A 57 -1.83 -14.59 13.86
N ASP A 58 -1.60 -14.53 12.56
CA ASP A 58 -1.14 -15.67 11.78
C ASP A 58 0.37 -15.65 11.58
N PHE A 59 0.98 -16.83 11.66
CA PHE A 59 2.40 -17.05 11.45
C PHE A 59 2.61 -17.98 10.27
N PHE A 60 3.56 -17.63 9.39
CA PHE A 60 3.87 -18.40 8.19
C PHE A 60 5.37 -18.66 8.10
N ASP A 61 5.75 -19.86 7.66
CA ASP A 61 7.10 -20.16 7.19
C ASP A 61 7.26 -19.68 5.76
N ILE A 62 8.23 -18.78 5.56
CA ILE A 62 8.63 -18.24 4.26
C ILE A 62 10.07 -18.62 3.90
N SER A 63 10.52 -19.80 4.33
CA SER A 63 11.79 -20.39 3.88
C SER A 63 11.81 -20.60 2.36
N VAL A 64 10.63 -20.84 1.77
CA VAL A 64 10.37 -20.72 0.33
C VAL A 64 9.54 -19.44 0.13
N PRO A 65 10.15 -18.30 -0.25
CA PRO A 65 9.46 -17.02 -0.21
C PRO A 65 8.15 -16.94 -0.99
N ASN A 66 8.10 -17.54 -2.18
CA ASN A 66 6.91 -17.49 -3.06
C ASN A 66 5.79 -18.48 -2.65
N ASP A 67 6.02 -19.30 -1.62
CA ASP A 67 5.06 -20.32 -1.16
C ASP A 67 4.94 -20.32 0.39
N PRO A 68 4.35 -19.27 1.00
CA PRO A 68 4.19 -19.19 2.43
C PRO A 68 3.38 -20.37 2.99
N GLN A 69 3.92 -21.04 4.00
CA GLN A 69 3.25 -22.15 4.67
C GLN A 69 2.70 -21.70 6.01
N HIS A 70 1.39 -21.79 6.19
CA HIS A 70 0.76 -21.41 7.46
C HIS A 70 1.23 -22.33 8.58
N ILE A 71 1.82 -21.74 9.63
CA ILE A 71 2.31 -22.44 10.82
C ILE A 71 1.17 -22.54 11.83
N THR A 72 0.73 -21.40 12.36
CA THR A 72 -0.27 -21.33 13.42
C THR A 72 -1.02 -20.00 13.42
N ASN A 73 -2.21 -20.00 14.02
CA ASN A 73 -2.94 -18.80 14.39
C ASN A 73 -2.91 -18.66 15.92
N PHE A 74 -2.36 -17.57 16.40
CA PHE A 74 -2.24 -17.29 17.84
C PHE A 74 -3.25 -16.23 18.28
N GLN A 75 -3.97 -16.52 19.34
CA GLN A 75 -4.95 -15.61 19.91
C GLN A 75 -4.55 -15.21 21.33
N VAL A 76 -4.46 -13.91 21.59
CA VAL A 76 -4.26 -13.37 22.93
C VAL A 76 -5.63 -13.16 23.57
N PRO A 77 -6.02 -13.96 24.60
CA PRO A 77 -7.37 -13.91 25.14
C PRO A 77 -7.68 -12.59 25.84
N MET A 78 -8.85 -12.03 25.55
CA MET A 78 -9.45 -10.92 26.30
C MET A 78 -10.60 -11.41 27.21
N ASN A 79 -11.00 -10.58 28.16
CA ASN A 79 -12.06 -10.89 29.15
C ASN A 79 -13.45 -11.21 28.53
N ASN A 80 -13.66 -10.99 27.25
CA ASN A 80 -14.93 -11.17 26.54
C ASN A 80 -14.91 -12.32 25.52
N ASN A 81 -14.00 -13.27 25.62
CA ASN A 81 -13.75 -14.37 24.68
C ASN A 81 -13.39 -13.91 23.24
N ARG A 82 -12.82 -12.72 23.11
CA ARG A 82 -12.24 -12.24 21.86
C ARG A 82 -10.72 -12.31 21.97
N SER A 83 -10.05 -12.36 20.82
CA SER A 83 -8.61 -12.11 20.75
C SER A 83 -8.34 -10.60 20.84
N LEU A 84 -7.18 -10.24 21.41
CA LEU A 84 -6.67 -8.87 21.28
C LEU A 84 -6.46 -8.57 19.80
N PRO A 85 -7.01 -7.46 19.28
CA PRO A 85 -6.74 -7.04 17.91
C PRO A 85 -5.27 -6.71 17.71
N GLY A 86 -4.70 -7.03 16.54
CA GLY A 86 -3.39 -6.57 16.11
C GLY A 86 -3.54 -5.59 14.95
N PHE A 87 -2.94 -4.40 15.10
CA PHE A 87 -2.95 -3.38 14.05
C PHE A 87 -1.57 -3.22 13.44
N TRP A 88 -0.52 -3.15 14.26
CA TRP A 88 0.85 -3.12 13.84
C TRP A 88 1.64 -4.18 14.57
N VAL A 89 2.74 -4.59 13.99
CA VAL A 89 3.68 -5.53 14.58
C VAL A 89 5.11 -5.15 14.22
N CYS A 90 6.02 -5.25 15.18
CA CYS A 90 7.44 -5.38 14.90
C CYS A 90 8.02 -6.53 15.72
N ALA A 91 9.10 -7.13 15.25
CA ALA A 91 9.64 -8.33 15.85
C ALA A 91 11.17 -8.34 15.92
N THR A 92 11.66 -9.05 16.94
CA THR A 92 13.02 -9.58 16.99
C THR A 92 13.00 -11.07 16.69
N ASP A 93 14.14 -11.73 16.63
CA ASP A 93 14.22 -13.18 16.41
C ASP A 93 13.43 -14.01 17.46
N SER A 94 13.09 -13.45 18.60
CA SER A 94 12.47 -14.17 19.70
C SER A 94 11.16 -13.59 20.21
N PHE A 95 10.88 -12.32 19.97
CA PHE A 95 9.69 -11.64 20.47
C PHE A 95 9.06 -10.76 19.42
N ALA A 96 7.72 -10.84 19.30
CA ALA A 96 6.90 -9.92 18.53
C ALA A 96 6.10 -9.01 19.46
N TYR A 97 6.04 -7.73 19.12
CA TYR A 97 5.28 -6.71 19.82
C TYR A 97 4.13 -6.25 18.94
N PHE A 98 2.93 -6.39 19.45
CA PHE A 98 1.71 -6.01 18.75
C PHE A 98 1.05 -4.80 19.39
N THR A 99 0.56 -3.88 18.60
CA THR A 99 -0.23 -2.74 19.04
C THR A 99 -1.69 -2.84 18.62
N SER A 100 -2.55 -2.08 19.28
CA SER A 100 -3.99 -2.09 19.07
C SER A 100 -4.59 -0.70 19.17
N ARG A 101 -5.45 -0.35 18.21
CA ARG A 101 -6.28 0.85 18.26
C ARG A 101 -7.44 0.78 19.23
N SER A 102 -7.70 -0.37 19.80
CA SER A 102 -8.80 -0.55 20.75
C SER A 102 -8.46 0.09 22.07
N LYS A 103 -9.20 1.12 22.48
CA LYS A 103 -9.04 1.75 23.80
C LYS A 103 -9.02 0.72 24.92
N GLY A 104 -7.99 0.79 25.75
CA GLY A 104 -7.80 -0.13 26.88
C GLY A 104 -7.39 -1.56 26.52
N SER A 105 -7.25 -1.91 25.24
CA SER A 105 -6.79 -3.24 24.83
C SER A 105 -5.28 -3.32 24.73
N GLY A 106 -4.62 -2.18 24.51
CA GLY A 106 -3.19 -1.99 24.66
C GLY A 106 -2.34 -2.69 23.59
N SER A 107 -1.54 -3.62 24.04
CA SER A 107 -0.50 -4.28 23.25
C SER A 107 -0.41 -5.74 23.69
N ALA A 108 0.33 -6.55 22.92
CA ALA A 108 0.76 -7.88 23.34
C ALA A 108 2.26 -8.07 23.06
N ILE A 109 2.91 -8.81 23.92
CA ILE A 109 4.28 -9.28 23.75
C ILE A 109 4.20 -10.80 23.62
N VAL A 110 4.60 -11.31 22.47
CA VAL A 110 4.51 -12.74 22.15
C VAL A 110 5.91 -13.29 21.99
N ASP A 111 6.25 -14.33 22.74
CA ASP A 111 7.46 -15.13 22.52
C ASP A 111 7.22 -15.99 21.27
N ILE A 112 8.05 -15.77 20.27
CA ILE A 112 8.03 -16.43 18.96
C ILE A 112 9.27 -17.29 18.72
N SER A 113 10.04 -17.60 19.79
CA SER A 113 11.22 -18.47 19.69
C SER A 113 10.87 -19.87 19.16
N ASP A 114 9.63 -20.31 19.35
CA ASP A 114 9.01 -21.46 18.71
C ASP A 114 7.72 -20.99 18.03
N PRO A 115 7.77 -20.69 16.71
CA PRO A 115 6.61 -20.18 15.96
C PRO A 115 5.43 -21.18 15.85
N ASP A 116 5.67 -22.47 16.07
CA ASP A 116 4.60 -23.47 16.15
C ASP A 116 3.79 -23.35 17.45
N ASN A 117 4.40 -22.80 18.52
CA ASN A 117 3.82 -22.67 19.85
C ASN A 117 4.08 -21.29 20.46
N PRO A 118 3.56 -20.19 19.88
CA PRO A 118 3.77 -18.85 20.42
C PRO A 118 3.19 -18.70 21.84
N ILE A 119 3.81 -17.88 22.66
CA ILE A 119 3.39 -17.68 24.05
C ILE A 119 3.16 -16.20 24.33
N ASN A 120 1.99 -15.83 24.86
CA ASN A 120 1.79 -14.48 25.39
C ASN A 120 2.68 -14.28 26.62
N SER A 121 3.68 -13.42 26.49
CA SER A 121 4.72 -13.17 27.48
C SER A 121 4.51 -11.87 28.25
N GLY A 122 3.53 -11.04 27.87
CA GLY A 122 3.23 -9.80 28.57
C GLY A 122 2.51 -8.75 27.73
N TYR A 123 2.54 -7.54 28.28
CA TYR A 123 1.93 -6.36 27.66
C TYR A 123 2.81 -5.15 27.93
N LEU A 124 2.78 -4.15 27.06
CA LEU A 124 3.41 -2.86 27.34
C LEU A 124 2.64 -2.16 28.48
N SER A 125 3.37 -1.52 29.39
CA SER A 125 2.80 -0.77 30.49
C SER A 125 3.19 0.71 30.38
N TRP A 126 2.21 1.61 30.44
CA TRP A 126 2.41 3.06 30.27
C TRP A 126 1.98 3.91 31.48
N GLY A 127 1.91 3.31 32.66
CA GLY A 127 1.86 4.10 33.90
C GLY A 127 0.52 4.74 34.26
N GLY A 128 -0.61 4.33 33.66
CA GLY A 128 -1.91 4.64 34.24
C GLY A 128 -2.99 5.27 33.37
N ASN A 129 -2.73 5.62 32.13
CA ASN A 129 -3.79 6.00 31.18
C ASN A 129 -4.26 4.74 30.44
N SER A 130 -5.49 4.26 30.71
CA SER A 130 -6.05 3.06 30.08
C SER A 130 -6.60 3.31 28.68
N ASP A 131 -6.58 4.55 28.18
CA ASP A 131 -7.28 4.95 26.98
C ASP A 131 -6.34 5.26 25.79
N LEU A 132 -5.07 4.83 25.85
CA LEU A 132 -4.14 5.00 24.74
C LEU A 132 -4.58 4.20 23.51
N ILE A 133 -4.45 4.81 22.37
CA ILE A 133 -4.54 4.19 21.05
C ILE A 133 -3.12 4.04 20.55
N LEU A 134 -2.68 2.80 20.33
CA LEU A 134 -1.33 2.50 19.88
C LEU A 134 -1.34 2.17 18.40
N GLU A 135 -0.34 2.67 17.68
CA GLU A 135 -0.14 2.54 16.25
C GLU A 135 1.21 1.90 15.93
N GLY A 136 1.95 2.45 14.97
CA GLY A 136 3.24 1.99 14.53
C GLY A 136 4.28 1.90 15.64
N LEU A 137 5.23 1.01 15.46
CA LEU A 137 6.28 0.75 16.43
C LEU A 137 7.54 0.27 15.74
N ASP A 138 8.69 0.62 16.30
CA ASP A 138 9.98 0.19 15.81
C ASP A 138 10.95 -0.15 16.94
N ILE A 139 11.91 -1.05 16.64
CA ILE A 139 12.91 -1.57 17.57
C ILE A 139 14.32 -1.28 17.05
N ASN A 140 15.12 -0.63 17.88
CA ASN A 140 16.55 -0.51 17.67
C ASN A 140 17.31 -0.99 18.91
N ASP A 141 18.05 -2.09 18.78
CA ASP A 141 18.75 -2.78 19.87
C ASP A 141 17.82 -3.13 21.04
N SER A 142 17.92 -2.41 22.16
CA SER A 142 17.14 -2.59 23.37
C SER A 142 16.10 -1.48 23.60
N ILE A 143 15.84 -0.68 22.58
CA ILE A 143 14.84 0.39 22.60
C ILE A 143 13.68 0.02 21.71
N LEU A 144 12.47 0.18 22.22
CA LEU A 144 11.22 0.11 21.48
C LEU A 144 10.56 1.48 21.52
N ALA A 145 10.27 2.06 20.38
CA ALA A 145 9.40 3.23 20.24
C ALA A 145 8.01 2.79 19.82
N VAL A 146 6.97 3.45 20.33
CA VAL A 146 5.58 3.14 20.01
C VAL A 146 4.80 4.44 19.79
N ALA A 147 4.24 4.62 18.62
CA ALA A 147 3.32 5.72 18.31
C ALA A 147 2.01 5.55 19.10
N ALA A 148 1.53 6.61 19.72
CA ALA A 148 0.38 6.62 20.60
C ALA A 148 -0.59 7.77 20.30
N HIS A 149 -0.83 8.06 19.02
CA HIS A 149 -1.71 9.12 18.54
C HIS A 149 -1.42 10.47 19.23
N ASP A 150 -2.47 11.11 19.78
CA ASP A 150 -2.41 12.40 20.45
C ASP A 150 -1.51 12.38 21.71
N ASP A 151 -1.19 11.20 22.23
CA ASP A 151 -0.27 11.03 23.36
C ASP A 151 1.21 11.01 22.89
N GLY A 152 1.48 11.11 21.58
CA GLY A 152 2.83 11.18 21.01
C GLY A 152 3.50 9.82 20.94
N VAL A 153 4.78 9.71 21.34
CA VAL A 153 5.57 8.47 21.27
C VAL A 153 6.00 8.01 22.65
N LEU A 154 5.86 6.72 22.92
CA LEU A 154 6.33 6.06 24.14
C LEU A 154 7.66 5.36 23.84
N ILE A 155 8.69 5.60 24.64
CA ILE A 155 10.01 4.99 24.49
C ILE A 155 10.25 4.02 25.65
N TYR A 156 10.51 2.75 25.33
CA TYR A 156 10.74 1.67 26.30
C TYR A 156 12.16 1.13 26.21
N ASN A 157 12.67 0.70 27.36
CA ASN A 157 13.79 -0.25 27.42
C ASN A 157 13.23 -1.66 27.36
N ILE A 158 13.72 -2.48 26.44
CA ILE A 158 13.35 -3.88 26.20
C ILE A 158 14.53 -4.85 26.41
N GLU A 159 15.60 -4.46 27.17
CA GLU A 159 16.66 -5.42 27.57
C GLU A 159 16.05 -6.66 28.24
N ASN A 160 14.95 -6.51 28.98
CA ASN A 160 14.09 -7.61 29.35
C ASN A 160 12.80 -7.56 28.51
N PRO A 161 12.72 -8.35 27.43
CA PRO A 161 11.63 -8.24 26.47
C PRO A 161 10.25 -8.57 27.04
N THR A 162 10.17 -9.36 28.11
CA THR A 162 8.89 -9.72 28.76
C THR A 162 8.42 -8.69 29.81
N TYR A 163 9.29 -7.75 30.19
CA TYR A 163 9.00 -6.68 31.14
C TYR A 163 9.56 -5.34 30.67
N PRO A 164 9.09 -4.80 29.55
CA PRO A 164 9.51 -3.48 29.06
C PRO A 164 9.28 -2.40 30.12
N SER A 165 10.26 -1.52 30.28
CA SER A 165 10.13 -0.39 31.18
C SER A 165 10.06 0.92 30.41
N LEU A 166 8.99 1.70 30.62
CA LEU A 166 8.84 3.02 30.04
C LEU A 166 9.97 3.95 30.51
N ILE A 167 10.73 4.51 29.56
CA ILE A 167 11.81 5.45 29.82
C ILE A 167 11.25 6.89 29.77
N SER A 168 10.56 7.24 28.66
CA SER A 168 10.04 8.59 28.44
C SER A 168 8.85 8.57 27.49
N GLN A 169 8.17 9.72 27.42
CA GLN A 169 7.10 10.01 26.47
C GLN A 169 7.46 11.30 25.73
N VAL A 170 7.37 11.26 24.38
CA VAL A 170 7.64 12.38 23.50
C VAL A 170 6.32 12.95 23.00
N TYR A 171 6.00 14.18 23.40
CA TYR A 171 4.79 14.85 22.91
C TYR A 171 5.07 15.50 21.56
N CYS A 172 4.45 15.00 20.50
CA CYS A 172 4.72 15.41 19.12
C CYS A 172 3.47 15.61 18.26
N GLY A 173 2.29 15.63 18.88
CA GLY A 173 1.02 15.62 18.16
C GLY A 173 0.56 14.20 17.84
N ASN A 174 -0.18 14.02 16.76
CA ASN A 174 -0.82 12.77 16.39
C ASN A 174 0.17 11.78 15.73
N ALA A 175 0.90 11.02 16.55
CA ALA A 175 1.88 10.04 16.07
C ALA A 175 1.17 8.79 15.50
N TRP A 176 1.50 8.46 14.26
CA TRP A 176 0.98 7.29 13.54
C TRP A 176 2.01 6.19 13.38
N ASP A 177 3.25 6.59 13.09
CA ASP A 177 4.34 5.66 12.87
C ASP A 177 5.66 6.21 13.39
N VAL A 178 6.64 5.35 13.60
CA VAL A 178 7.95 5.71 14.15
C VAL A 178 9.06 4.87 13.54
N GLU A 179 10.22 5.50 13.37
CA GLU A 179 11.47 4.89 12.96
C GLU A 179 12.61 5.26 13.92
N LEU A 180 13.46 4.31 14.23
CA LEU A 180 14.62 4.46 15.11
C LEU A 180 15.92 4.21 14.33
N ASP A 181 16.77 5.22 14.21
CA ASP A 181 18.14 5.06 13.73
C ASP A 181 19.15 5.59 14.73
N SER A 182 19.83 4.69 15.43
CA SER A 182 20.87 5.02 16.42
C SER A 182 20.33 5.96 17.52
N SER A 183 20.65 7.25 17.42
CA SER A 183 20.15 8.30 18.34
C SER A 183 19.09 9.21 17.74
N LEU A 184 18.52 8.83 16.62
CA LEU A 184 17.45 9.55 15.93
C LEU A 184 16.13 8.80 16.10
N LEU A 185 15.10 9.52 16.50
CA LEU A 185 13.70 9.07 16.43
C LEU A 185 13.01 9.91 15.35
N ILE A 186 12.44 9.25 14.36
CA ILE A 186 11.62 9.86 13.32
C ILE A 186 10.16 9.51 13.62
N VAL A 187 9.27 10.49 13.54
CA VAL A 187 7.85 10.31 13.86
C VAL A 187 6.98 10.78 12.71
N GLY A 188 6.22 9.88 12.12
CA GLY A 188 5.12 10.19 11.22
C GLY A 188 3.94 10.73 12.03
N SER A 189 3.69 12.05 11.95
CA SER A 189 2.71 12.75 12.80
C SER A 189 1.39 13.07 12.08
N GLY A 190 0.95 12.18 11.20
CA GLY A 190 -0.32 12.35 10.48
C GLY A 190 -0.37 13.64 9.67
N GLU A 191 -1.32 14.54 9.97
CA GLU A 191 -1.47 15.83 9.28
C GLU A 191 -0.36 16.85 9.65
N ASP A 192 0.38 16.60 10.73
CA ASP A 192 1.48 17.46 11.19
C ASP A 192 2.82 17.11 10.49
N GLY A 193 2.82 16.19 9.51
CA GLY A 193 4.00 15.82 8.76
C GLY A 193 4.95 14.89 9.51
N VAL A 194 6.26 15.04 9.33
CA VAL A 194 7.30 14.22 9.96
C VAL A 194 8.14 15.04 10.92
N LYS A 195 8.43 14.50 12.10
CA LYS A 195 9.22 15.13 13.15
C LYS A 195 10.44 14.31 13.51
N PHE A 196 11.56 14.99 13.76
CA PHE A 196 12.86 14.38 14.02
C PHE A 196 13.32 14.75 15.41
N PHE A 197 13.66 13.76 16.23
CA PHE A 197 14.12 13.98 17.60
C PHE A 197 15.50 13.36 17.82
N ASP A 198 16.39 14.12 18.47
CA ASP A 198 17.61 13.57 19.07
C ASP A 198 17.23 12.84 20.36
N ILE A 199 17.45 11.52 20.39
CA ILE A 199 17.24 10.64 21.51
C ILE A 199 18.54 10.12 22.12
N SER A 200 19.67 10.76 21.89
CA SER A 200 20.95 10.44 22.55
C SER A 200 20.81 10.44 24.10
N ASN A 201 19.89 11.23 24.62
CA ASN A 201 19.40 11.14 26.00
C ASN A 201 17.93 10.70 26.01
N LEU A 202 17.70 9.41 26.16
CA LEU A 202 16.37 8.79 26.18
C LEU A 202 15.40 9.39 27.22
N ASN A 203 15.90 9.98 28.30
CA ASN A 203 15.07 10.62 29.31
C ASN A 203 14.65 12.06 28.93
N ASN A 204 15.25 12.63 27.91
CA ASN A 204 14.96 14.00 27.45
C ASN A 204 15.16 14.13 25.95
N PRO A 205 14.32 13.51 25.13
CA PRO A 205 14.31 13.68 23.68
C PRO A 205 14.16 15.15 23.27
N VAL A 206 14.88 15.57 22.23
CA VAL A 206 14.91 16.96 21.77
C VAL A 206 14.49 17.03 20.30
N LEU A 207 13.44 17.78 19.99
CA LEU A 207 13.03 18.06 18.62
C LEU A 207 14.15 18.82 17.89
N ILE A 208 14.60 18.30 16.74
CA ILE A 208 15.70 18.86 15.96
C ILE A 208 15.25 19.39 14.58
N ALA A 209 14.20 18.79 14.00
CA ALA A 209 13.64 19.22 12.72
C ALA A 209 12.17 18.77 12.57
N GLU A 210 11.47 19.45 11.67
CA GLU A 210 10.13 19.10 11.23
C GLU A 210 10.04 19.26 9.71
N HIS A 211 9.28 18.37 9.05
CA HIS A 211 8.98 18.44 7.63
C HIS A 211 7.47 18.38 7.42
N ASN A 212 6.93 19.38 6.71
CA ASN A 212 5.51 19.38 6.33
C ASN A 212 5.33 18.57 5.05
N THR A 213 4.48 17.56 5.09
CA THR A 213 4.17 16.68 3.96
C THR A 213 2.99 17.19 3.12
N LEU A 214 2.89 16.70 1.87
CA LEU A 214 1.78 17.04 0.96
C LEU A 214 0.45 16.44 1.39
N GLY A 215 0.47 15.37 2.18
CA GLY A 215 -0.72 14.66 2.67
C GLY A 215 -0.55 14.16 4.09
N THR A 216 -1.51 13.38 4.56
CA THR A 216 -1.47 12.77 5.90
C THR A 216 -0.49 11.62 5.93
N VAL A 217 0.55 11.69 6.75
CA VAL A 217 1.52 10.60 6.94
C VAL A 217 0.81 9.37 7.50
N LYS A 218 1.01 8.24 6.82
CA LYS A 218 0.46 6.93 7.16
C LYS A 218 1.54 5.98 7.64
N ASP A 219 2.71 6.06 7.04
CA ASP A 219 3.84 5.18 7.26
C ASP A 219 5.14 5.88 6.87
N ILE A 220 6.23 5.50 7.48
CA ILE A 220 7.57 5.97 7.14
C ILE A 220 8.52 4.78 7.12
N GLU A 221 9.47 4.80 6.20
CA GLU A 221 10.47 3.73 6.07
C GLU A 221 11.83 4.33 5.74
N LEU A 222 12.84 4.00 6.53
CA LEU A 222 14.18 4.54 6.41
C LEU A 222 15.16 3.54 5.81
N VAL A 223 15.78 3.90 4.70
CA VAL A 223 16.89 3.14 4.12
C VAL A 223 18.13 4.01 4.03
N SER A 224 19.10 3.75 4.88
CA SER A 224 20.29 4.58 5.00
C SER A 224 19.94 6.03 5.32
N ASN A 225 20.06 6.95 4.36
CA ASN A 225 19.73 8.36 4.54
C ASN A 225 18.47 8.78 3.74
N LEU A 226 17.77 7.83 3.15
CA LEU A 226 16.56 8.07 2.37
C LEU A 226 15.35 7.67 3.21
N LEU A 227 14.51 8.65 3.50
CA LEU A 227 13.24 8.45 4.19
C LEU A 227 12.10 8.46 3.18
N TYR A 228 11.46 7.33 2.99
CA TYR A 228 10.22 7.21 2.22
C TYR A 228 9.04 7.47 3.14
N ILE A 229 8.07 8.24 2.67
CA ILE A 229 6.90 8.65 3.46
C ILE A 229 5.64 8.35 2.67
N ALA A 230 4.79 7.48 3.17
CA ALA A 230 3.46 7.29 2.63
C ALA A 230 2.53 8.41 3.12
N VAL A 231 2.00 9.20 2.20
CA VAL A 231 1.22 10.41 2.53
C VAL A 231 -0.24 10.30 2.07
N GLY A 232 -0.78 9.09 2.12
CA GLY A 232 -2.16 8.81 1.76
C GLY A 232 -2.46 9.14 0.31
N SER A 233 -3.46 9.99 0.06
CA SER A 233 -3.89 10.37 -1.29
C SER A 233 -2.88 11.24 -2.07
N ALA A 234 -1.78 11.64 -1.47
CA ALA A 234 -0.71 12.36 -2.16
C ALA A 234 0.47 11.42 -2.54
N GLY A 235 0.31 10.10 -2.30
CA GLY A 235 1.24 9.08 -2.73
C GLY A 235 2.47 8.96 -1.82
N ILE A 236 3.67 9.03 -2.40
CA ILE A 236 4.95 8.87 -1.70
C ILE A 236 5.78 10.15 -1.81
N GLU A 237 6.35 10.60 -0.68
CA GLU A 237 7.43 11.59 -0.65
C GLU A 237 8.75 10.93 -0.30
N LEU A 238 9.86 11.38 -0.90
CA LEU A 238 11.20 10.92 -0.62
C LEU A 238 12.07 12.06 -0.10
N LEU A 239 12.63 11.90 1.09
CA LEU A 239 13.55 12.86 1.71
C LEU A 239 14.97 12.30 1.81
N ASP A 240 15.96 13.16 1.59
CA ASP A 240 17.33 12.96 2.06
C ASP A 240 17.45 13.53 3.48
N ILE A 241 17.79 12.67 4.44
CA ILE A 241 17.99 12.98 5.85
C ILE A 241 19.44 12.83 6.29
N SER A 242 20.40 12.85 5.36
CA SER A 242 21.83 12.76 5.68
C SER A 242 22.31 13.85 6.66
N ASP A 243 21.64 14.99 6.68
CA ASP A 243 21.73 15.99 7.75
C ASP A 243 20.31 16.26 8.31
N PRO A 244 19.95 15.64 9.45
CA PRO A 244 18.61 15.83 10.03
C PRO A 244 18.25 17.27 10.39
N HIS A 245 19.23 18.19 10.43
CA HIS A 245 18.97 19.62 10.60
C HIS A 245 18.71 20.35 9.28
N SER A 246 18.91 19.68 8.14
CA SER A 246 18.78 20.28 6.79
C SER A 246 18.16 19.28 5.81
N LEU A 247 16.89 18.97 6.04
CA LEU A 247 16.10 18.02 5.26
C LEU A 247 15.93 18.50 3.81
N LEU A 248 16.03 17.56 2.85
CA LEU A 248 15.84 17.86 1.44
C LEU A 248 14.81 16.89 0.83
N THR A 249 13.71 17.43 0.32
CA THR A 249 12.80 16.62 -0.51
C THR A 249 13.46 16.35 -1.84
N LEU A 250 13.66 15.07 -2.17
CA LEU A 250 14.29 14.63 -3.40
C LEU A 250 13.27 14.49 -4.53
N ASP A 251 12.13 13.85 -4.24
CA ASP A 251 11.06 13.65 -5.21
C ASP A 251 9.75 13.27 -4.54
N THR A 252 8.68 13.23 -5.34
CA THR A 252 7.34 12.79 -4.94
C THR A 252 6.73 11.95 -6.06
N TYR A 253 5.98 10.92 -5.70
CA TYR A 253 5.25 10.08 -6.65
C TYR A 253 3.77 9.98 -6.23
N ASP A 254 2.86 10.45 -7.07
CA ASP A 254 1.41 10.38 -6.86
C ASP A 254 0.92 8.98 -7.24
N THR A 255 0.49 8.20 -6.25
CA THR A 255 -0.01 6.84 -6.48
C THR A 255 -1.49 6.85 -6.85
N PRO A 256 -1.99 5.83 -7.61
CA PRO A 256 -3.39 5.81 -8.06
C PRO A 256 -4.44 5.80 -6.95
N GLY A 257 -4.11 5.29 -5.77
CA GLY A 257 -5.02 5.13 -4.64
C GLY A 257 -4.59 5.89 -3.39
N LEU A 258 -4.51 5.19 -2.27
CA LEU A 258 -4.07 5.71 -0.99
C LEU A 258 -2.82 4.95 -0.54
N ALA A 259 -1.65 5.58 -0.61
CA ALA A 259 -0.43 5.00 -0.07
C ALA A 259 -0.55 4.83 1.46
N ASN A 260 -0.49 3.58 1.94
CA ASN A 260 -0.69 3.24 3.34
C ASN A 260 0.58 2.76 4.04
N LYS A 261 1.26 1.79 3.45
CA LYS A 261 2.45 1.14 4.00
C LYS A 261 3.53 1.03 2.94
N ILE A 262 4.78 1.10 3.39
CA ILE A 262 5.97 0.97 2.58
C ILE A 262 6.78 -0.21 3.10
N SER A 263 7.44 -0.94 2.22
CA SER A 263 8.46 -1.90 2.59
C SER A 263 9.61 -1.81 1.60
N CYS A 264 10.79 -1.56 2.10
CA CYS A 264 11.97 -1.42 1.26
C CYS A 264 12.44 -2.76 0.71
N MET A 265 12.91 -2.73 -0.53
CA MET A 265 13.47 -3.86 -1.26
C MET A 265 14.93 -3.60 -1.59
N ASP A 266 15.63 -4.61 -2.12
CA ASP A 266 16.98 -4.41 -2.65
C ASP A 266 16.98 -3.49 -3.89
N ASN A 267 18.16 -2.95 -4.24
CA ASN A 267 18.40 -2.18 -5.46
C ASN A 267 17.59 -0.87 -5.62
N ASN A 268 17.37 -0.13 -4.54
CA ASN A 268 16.63 1.13 -4.49
C ASN A 268 15.15 1.00 -4.88
N LEU A 269 14.60 -0.20 -4.77
CA LEU A 269 13.18 -0.46 -4.95
C LEU A 269 12.44 -0.34 -3.62
N VAL A 270 11.21 0.12 -3.69
CA VAL A 270 10.27 0.09 -2.57
C VAL A 270 8.93 -0.46 -3.02
N ALA A 271 8.35 -1.32 -2.20
CA ALA A 271 6.99 -1.78 -2.37
C ALA A 271 6.04 -0.89 -1.56
N VAL A 272 4.92 -0.54 -2.14
CA VAL A 272 3.90 0.34 -1.53
C VAL A 272 2.55 -0.36 -1.58
N SER A 273 1.88 -0.43 -0.43
CA SER A 273 0.46 -0.78 -0.40
C SER A 273 -0.37 0.47 -0.72
N ASP A 274 -1.13 0.43 -1.80
CA ASP A 274 -1.83 1.59 -2.37
C ASP A 274 -3.35 1.48 -2.27
N TRP A 275 -3.88 0.84 -1.25
CA TRP A 275 -5.32 0.60 -1.08
C TRP A 275 -6.01 -0.12 -2.26
N GLN A 276 -5.60 0.12 -3.50
CA GLN A 276 -6.13 -0.53 -4.71
C GLN A 276 -5.25 -1.65 -5.24
N GLY A 277 -4.00 -1.75 -4.77
CA GLY A 277 -3.05 -2.73 -5.24
C GLY A 277 -1.66 -2.58 -4.63
N VAL A 278 -0.71 -3.20 -5.28
CA VAL A 278 0.72 -3.17 -4.93
C VAL A 278 1.48 -2.40 -5.99
N ILE A 279 2.29 -1.44 -5.57
CA ILE A 279 3.14 -0.61 -6.42
C ILE A 279 4.60 -0.89 -6.07
N ILE A 280 5.45 -0.98 -7.08
CA ILE A 280 6.90 -0.95 -6.92
C ILE A 280 7.43 0.35 -7.52
N LEU A 281 8.13 1.13 -6.71
CA LEU A 281 8.83 2.33 -7.16
C LEU A 281 10.34 2.09 -7.14
N GLU A 282 11.06 2.67 -8.09
CA GLU A 282 12.51 2.68 -8.15
C GLU A 282 13.05 4.11 -7.94
N TRP A 283 13.96 4.27 -6.99
CA TRP A 283 14.73 5.50 -6.88
C TRP A 283 15.93 5.45 -7.82
N THR A 284 15.87 6.20 -8.93
CA THR A 284 16.92 6.22 -9.96
C THR A 284 18.16 7.04 -9.55
N GLY A 285 18.14 7.66 -8.37
CA GLY A 285 19.13 8.64 -7.94
C GLY A 285 18.79 10.08 -8.34
N SER A 286 17.66 10.28 -9.02
CA SER A 286 17.19 11.60 -9.44
C SER A 286 15.67 11.75 -9.40
N VAL A 287 14.92 10.69 -9.65
CA VAL A 287 13.45 10.65 -9.65
C VAL A 287 12.95 9.30 -9.14
N LEU A 288 11.74 9.28 -8.60
CA LEU A 288 10.97 8.06 -8.33
C LEU A 288 10.23 7.65 -9.60
N GLU A 289 10.47 6.44 -10.07
CA GLU A 289 9.83 5.90 -11.26
C GLU A 289 9.00 4.67 -10.91
N LEU A 290 7.87 4.47 -11.61
CA LEU A 290 7.09 3.25 -11.51
C LEU A 290 7.89 2.09 -12.10
N ALA A 291 8.15 1.08 -11.27
CA ALA A 291 8.87 -0.12 -11.67
C ALA A 291 7.94 -1.33 -11.83
N GLY A 292 6.79 -1.33 -11.16
CA GLY A 292 5.78 -2.37 -11.28
C GLY A 292 4.48 -1.98 -10.59
N TYR A 293 3.37 -2.50 -11.08
CA TYR A 293 2.04 -2.28 -10.51
C TYR A 293 1.15 -3.50 -10.72
N LYS A 294 0.43 -3.91 -9.69
CA LYS A 294 -0.62 -4.93 -9.79
C LYS A 294 -1.84 -4.45 -9.00
N GLN A 295 -2.89 -4.15 -9.73
CA GLN A 295 -4.20 -3.89 -9.14
C GLN A 295 -4.86 -5.23 -8.81
N ASN A 296 -5.37 -5.38 -7.61
CA ASN A 296 -5.86 -6.68 -7.12
C ASN A 296 -7.37 -6.71 -6.81
N GLY A 297 -8.06 -5.58 -6.96
CA GLY A 297 -9.50 -5.46 -6.69
C GLY A 297 -9.88 -5.55 -5.21
N TYR A 298 -8.92 -5.57 -4.30
CA TYR A 298 -9.10 -5.64 -2.85
C TYR A 298 -8.44 -4.44 -2.18
N ARG A 299 -8.72 -4.26 -0.87
CA ARG A 299 -8.05 -3.24 -0.07
C ARG A 299 -6.71 -3.76 0.40
N THR A 300 -5.64 -3.25 -0.17
CA THR A 300 -4.27 -3.51 0.27
C THR A 300 -3.97 -2.69 1.51
N MET A 301 -3.91 -3.34 2.66
CA MET A 301 -3.76 -2.68 3.96
C MET A 301 -2.31 -2.48 4.35
N ALA A 302 -1.49 -3.50 4.11
CA ALA A 302 -0.08 -3.49 4.48
C ALA A 302 0.75 -4.36 3.52
N ILE A 303 2.05 -4.18 3.59
CA ILE A 303 3.01 -4.82 2.71
C ILE A 303 4.30 -5.15 3.49
N GLY A 304 4.91 -6.27 3.18
CA GLY A 304 6.23 -6.66 3.66
C GLY A 304 7.02 -7.35 2.56
N THR A 305 8.34 -7.30 2.61
CA THR A 305 9.18 -7.79 1.52
C THR A 305 10.28 -8.72 1.99
N LYS A 306 10.70 -9.63 1.10
CA LYS A 306 11.88 -10.47 1.27
C LYS A 306 12.58 -10.67 -0.08
N GLY A 307 13.65 -9.93 -0.31
CA GLY A 307 14.29 -9.86 -1.62
C GLY A 307 13.30 -9.31 -2.66
N ASN A 308 12.99 -10.09 -3.69
CA ASN A 308 12.01 -9.72 -4.72
C ASN A 308 10.59 -10.26 -4.45
N THR A 309 10.37 -10.91 -3.31
CA THR A 309 9.04 -11.40 -2.93
C THR A 309 8.33 -10.37 -2.06
N ILE A 310 7.08 -10.10 -2.38
CA ILE A 310 6.21 -9.17 -1.69
C ILE A 310 5.05 -9.92 -1.06
N TYR A 311 4.78 -9.67 0.21
CA TYR A 311 3.63 -10.18 0.95
C TYR A 311 2.67 -9.03 1.20
N SER A 312 1.45 -9.18 0.76
CA SER A 312 0.43 -8.13 0.79
C SER A 312 -0.77 -8.58 1.61
N ALA A 313 -1.13 -7.79 2.60
CA ALA A 313 -2.33 -7.99 3.41
C ALA A 313 -3.53 -7.31 2.76
N GLU A 314 -4.44 -8.10 2.20
CA GLU A 314 -5.59 -7.66 1.40
C GLU A 314 -6.90 -7.73 2.19
N TRP A 315 -6.96 -7.09 3.35
CA TRP A 315 -8.11 -7.14 4.25
C TRP A 315 -8.55 -8.55 4.68
N GLN A 316 -8.76 -9.50 3.75
CA GLN A 316 -9.19 -10.87 4.04
C GLN A 316 -8.25 -11.94 3.47
N HIS A 317 -7.28 -11.55 2.67
CA HIS A 317 -6.37 -12.46 1.99
C HIS A 317 -4.94 -12.02 2.25
N LEU A 318 -4.04 -12.98 2.37
CA LEU A 318 -2.62 -12.76 2.21
C LEU A 318 -2.27 -13.13 0.77
N GLN A 319 -1.75 -12.18 0.01
CA GLN A 319 -1.25 -12.44 -1.34
C GLN A 319 0.27 -12.35 -1.35
N THR A 320 0.88 -13.19 -2.16
CA THR A 320 2.32 -13.20 -2.37
C THR A 320 2.59 -12.89 -3.83
N TYR A 321 3.44 -11.92 -4.08
CA TYR A 321 3.90 -11.56 -5.42
C TYR A 321 5.40 -11.74 -5.53
N SER A 322 5.89 -12.01 -6.74
CA SER A 322 7.29 -11.87 -7.10
C SER A 322 7.46 -10.69 -8.05
N TYR A 323 8.45 -9.84 -7.80
CA TYR A 323 8.83 -8.77 -8.71
C TYR A 323 10.01 -9.22 -9.59
N GLY A 324 9.84 -9.16 -10.89
CA GLY A 324 10.87 -9.57 -11.83
C GLY A 324 10.43 -9.57 -13.28
N GLU A 325 11.20 -10.25 -14.12
CA GLU A 325 10.84 -10.46 -15.53
C GLU A 325 9.62 -11.37 -15.62
N ILE A 326 8.56 -10.86 -16.22
CA ILE A 326 7.34 -11.64 -16.45
C ILE A 326 7.57 -12.61 -17.59
N GLN A 327 7.54 -13.92 -17.29
CA GLN A 327 7.81 -15.02 -18.24
C GLN A 327 6.55 -15.55 -18.95
N ALA A 328 5.38 -14.95 -18.69
CA ALA A 328 4.08 -15.32 -19.25
C ALA A 328 3.47 -14.16 -20.05
N ALA A 329 2.27 -14.36 -20.57
CA ALA A 329 1.40 -13.25 -20.96
C ALA A 329 0.87 -12.60 -19.66
N ASP A 330 0.85 -11.28 -19.59
CA ASP A 330 0.41 -10.50 -18.43
C ASP A 330 -0.27 -9.24 -18.93
N ILE A 331 -1.53 -9.02 -18.52
CA ILE A 331 -2.35 -7.89 -18.92
C ILE A 331 -2.60 -6.97 -17.74
N ASP A 332 -2.22 -5.70 -17.89
CA ASP A 332 -2.53 -4.66 -16.92
C ASP A 332 -3.64 -3.74 -17.44
N LEU A 333 -4.55 -3.37 -16.56
CA LEU A 333 -5.66 -2.49 -16.87
C LEU A 333 -5.50 -1.13 -16.19
N SER A 334 -5.76 -0.05 -16.89
CA SER A 334 -5.75 1.29 -16.27
C SER A 334 -6.89 1.52 -15.28
N SER A 335 -7.94 0.69 -15.29
CA SER A 335 -9.03 0.73 -14.32
C SER A 335 -9.88 -0.54 -14.35
N TRP A 336 -10.38 -0.98 -13.19
CA TRP A 336 -11.36 -2.04 -13.03
C TRP A 336 -12.80 -1.52 -12.85
N GLU A 337 -12.96 -0.20 -12.74
CA GLU A 337 -14.26 0.48 -12.68
C GLU A 337 -14.22 1.73 -13.54
N ILE A 338 -15.28 1.97 -14.32
CA ILE A 338 -15.43 3.14 -15.16
C ILE A 338 -16.74 3.83 -14.81
N SER A 339 -16.67 5.08 -14.40
CA SER A 339 -17.83 5.87 -14.01
C SER A 339 -17.96 7.09 -14.92
N PHE A 340 -19.12 7.22 -15.56
CA PHE A 340 -19.45 8.39 -16.39
C PHE A 340 -20.17 9.45 -15.57
N PRO A 341 -19.87 10.74 -15.77
CA PRO A 341 -20.54 11.83 -15.08
C PRO A 341 -22.02 11.91 -15.44
N GLN A 342 -22.76 12.75 -14.74
CA GLN A 342 -24.15 13.01 -15.07
C GLN A 342 -24.27 13.70 -16.43
N LEU A 343 -25.04 13.09 -17.33
CA LEU A 343 -25.34 13.61 -18.66
C LEU A 343 -26.84 13.93 -18.79
N GLU A 344 -27.20 14.76 -19.76
CA GLU A 344 -28.58 14.92 -20.19
C GLU A 344 -28.99 13.75 -21.11
N ILE A 345 -30.29 13.42 -21.16
CA ILE A 345 -30.81 12.35 -22.02
C ILE A 345 -30.42 12.62 -23.47
N GLY A 346 -29.78 11.62 -24.10
CA GLY A 346 -29.28 11.68 -25.46
C GLY A 346 -27.87 12.27 -25.62
N GLN A 347 -27.28 12.79 -24.56
CA GLN A 347 -25.87 13.17 -24.57
C GLN A 347 -24.94 11.93 -24.51
N LYS A 348 -23.72 12.12 -25.01
CA LYS A 348 -22.66 11.10 -25.01
C LYS A 348 -21.43 11.61 -24.31
N ASP A 349 -20.72 10.69 -23.67
CA ASP A 349 -19.38 10.89 -23.18
C ASP A 349 -18.53 9.68 -23.48
N THR A 350 -17.19 9.83 -23.44
CA THR A 350 -16.24 8.79 -23.82
C THR A 350 -15.09 8.76 -22.84
N ILE A 351 -14.84 7.58 -22.27
CA ILE A 351 -13.70 7.32 -21.39
C ILE A 351 -12.76 6.32 -22.07
N LYS A 352 -11.47 6.55 -21.93
CA LYS A 352 -10.43 5.66 -22.44
C LYS A 352 -10.05 4.64 -21.37
N LEU A 353 -9.96 3.40 -21.80
CA LEU A 353 -9.38 2.30 -21.03
C LEU A 353 -8.10 1.87 -21.75
N VAL A 354 -7.00 1.79 -21.01
CA VAL A 354 -5.72 1.29 -21.51
C VAL A 354 -5.53 -0.14 -21.02
N LEU A 355 -5.20 -1.02 -21.94
CA LEU A 355 -4.78 -2.39 -21.67
C LEU A 355 -3.31 -2.50 -22.08
N GLU A 356 -2.45 -2.92 -21.18
CA GLU A 356 -1.01 -3.04 -21.41
C GLU A 356 -0.58 -4.51 -21.37
N SER A 357 0.33 -4.90 -22.26
CA SER A 357 0.97 -6.22 -22.22
C SER A 357 2.32 -6.10 -21.53
N SER A 358 2.36 -6.40 -20.24
CA SER A 358 3.57 -6.29 -19.40
C SER A 358 4.40 -7.56 -19.35
N GLY A 359 3.86 -8.69 -19.84
CA GLY A 359 4.55 -9.97 -19.92
C GLY A 359 5.50 -10.12 -21.11
N GLN A 360 6.19 -11.25 -21.16
CA GLN A 360 7.10 -11.61 -22.28
C GLN A 360 6.38 -12.22 -23.48
N PHE A 361 5.15 -12.68 -23.29
CA PHE A 361 4.33 -13.24 -24.34
C PHE A 361 3.18 -12.31 -24.69
N PRO A 362 2.72 -12.32 -25.94
CA PRO A 362 1.63 -11.45 -26.34
C PRO A 362 0.32 -11.81 -25.62
N ILE A 363 -0.48 -10.81 -25.35
CA ILE A 363 -1.85 -10.97 -24.85
C ILE A 363 -2.77 -11.32 -26.03
N GLY A 364 -3.42 -12.47 -25.89
CA GLY A 364 -4.54 -12.86 -26.74
C GLY A 364 -5.84 -12.71 -25.99
N MET A 365 -6.83 -12.04 -26.57
CA MET A 365 -8.13 -11.79 -25.95
C MET A 365 -9.27 -12.34 -26.83
N ASN A 366 -10.37 -12.74 -26.16
CA ASN A 366 -11.62 -13.02 -26.87
C ASN A 366 -12.33 -11.72 -27.25
N GLN A 367 -13.40 -11.87 -28.03
CA GLN A 367 -14.28 -10.74 -28.32
C GLN A 367 -14.89 -10.20 -27.03
N ALA A 368 -14.74 -8.90 -26.79
CA ALA A 368 -15.31 -8.24 -25.64
C ALA A 368 -16.82 -8.11 -25.76
N ASN A 369 -17.52 -8.17 -24.64
CA ASN A 369 -18.96 -8.04 -24.52
C ASN A 369 -19.34 -6.97 -23.49
N LEU A 370 -20.25 -6.07 -23.87
CA LEU A 370 -20.87 -5.09 -22.97
C LEU A 370 -22.27 -5.54 -22.60
N THR A 371 -22.57 -5.61 -21.32
CA THR A 371 -23.84 -6.14 -20.81
C THR A 371 -25.01 -5.15 -20.87
N HIS A 372 -24.76 -3.85 -21.09
CA HIS A 372 -25.81 -2.82 -21.17
C HIS A 372 -25.76 -2.07 -22.50
N PRO A 373 -26.90 -1.86 -23.18
CA PRO A 373 -26.96 -1.28 -24.54
C PRO A 373 -26.62 0.22 -24.63
N ASP A 374 -26.58 0.95 -23.51
CA ASP A 374 -26.19 2.36 -23.49
C ASP A 374 -24.68 2.56 -23.58
N PHE A 375 -23.91 1.50 -23.48
CA PHE A 375 -22.46 1.52 -23.65
C PHE A 375 -22.04 0.90 -24.99
N GLU A 376 -21.10 1.52 -25.66
CA GLU A 376 -20.49 1.06 -26.89
C GLU A 376 -18.98 1.00 -26.73
N LEU A 377 -18.35 -0.10 -27.16
CA LEU A 377 -16.91 -0.30 -27.13
C LEU A 377 -16.33 -0.01 -28.52
N LEU A 378 -15.34 0.86 -28.58
CA LEU A 378 -14.63 1.22 -29.81
C LEU A 378 -13.15 0.84 -29.73
N HIS A 379 -12.57 0.48 -30.86
CA HIS A 379 -11.13 0.20 -30.99
C HIS A 379 -10.62 -0.95 -30.11
N PHE A 380 -11.45 -1.96 -29.85
CA PHE A 380 -11.02 -3.16 -29.17
C PHE A 380 -10.39 -4.15 -30.15
N GLU A 381 -9.16 -4.57 -29.90
CA GLU A 381 -8.41 -5.57 -30.65
C GLU A 381 -8.23 -6.81 -29.78
N ASN A 382 -8.03 -7.97 -30.42
CA ASN A 382 -7.92 -9.25 -29.74
C ASN A 382 -6.48 -9.65 -29.40
N TYR A 383 -5.53 -8.73 -29.58
CA TYR A 383 -4.12 -9.04 -29.48
C TYR A 383 -3.31 -7.80 -29.13
N ILE A 384 -2.35 -7.94 -28.22
CA ILE A 384 -1.38 -6.91 -27.84
C ILE A 384 0.00 -7.56 -27.82
N ASP A 385 0.96 -6.98 -28.56
CA ASP A 385 2.36 -7.45 -28.51
C ASP A 385 3.00 -7.12 -27.15
N PRO A 386 4.00 -7.90 -26.71
CA PRO A 386 4.72 -7.65 -25.45
C PRO A 386 5.31 -6.23 -25.42
N GLY A 387 5.02 -5.51 -24.32
CA GLY A 387 5.47 -4.13 -24.12
C GLY A 387 4.66 -3.07 -24.88
N ASP A 388 3.62 -3.47 -25.62
CA ASP A 388 2.68 -2.56 -26.26
C ASP A 388 1.41 -2.37 -25.40
N SER A 389 0.64 -1.34 -25.76
CA SER A 389 -0.66 -1.06 -25.13
C SER A 389 -1.76 -0.87 -26.17
N LEU A 390 -2.96 -1.29 -25.81
CA LEU A 390 -4.20 -1.06 -26.55
C LEU A 390 -5.02 0.01 -25.83
N VAL A 391 -5.32 1.10 -26.50
CA VAL A 391 -6.27 2.10 -26.01
C VAL A 391 -7.63 1.83 -26.61
N THR A 392 -8.56 1.34 -25.79
CA THR A 392 -9.95 1.19 -26.18
C THR A 392 -10.81 2.32 -25.62
N GLU A 393 -11.90 2.63 -26.25
CA GLU A 393 -12.80 3.72 -25.86
C GLU A 393 -14.17 3.14 -25.51
N ILE A 394 -14.70 3.53 -24.36
CA ILE A 394 -16.05 3.19 -23.93
C ILE A 394 -16.90 4.44 -24.06
N VAL A 395 -17.92 4.37 -24.91
CA VAL A 395 -18.86 5.46 -25.14
C VAL A 395 -20.14 5.18 -24.38
N TYR A 396 -20.53 6.08 -23.52
CA TYR A 396 -21.83 6.06 -22.85
C TYR A 396 -22.79 7.00 -23.57
N THR A 397 -24.00 6.50 -23.90
CA THR A 397 -25.10 7.33 -24.42
C THR A 397 -26.27 7.25 -23.47
N ARG A 398 -26.56 8.34 -22.75
CA ARG A 398 -27.66 8.32 -21.77
C ARG A 398 -29.03 8.14 -22.43
N SER A 399 -29.67 7.02 -22.23
CA SER A 399 -31.04 6.74 -22.69
C SER A 399 -32.07 6.80 -21.56
N ASP A 400 -31.72 6.39 -20.34
CA ASP A 400 -32.60 6.32 -19.18
C ASP A 400 -31.83 6.66 -17.88
N LEU A 401 -32.47 6.53 -16.74
CA LEU A 401 -31.89 6.76 -15.42
C LEU A 401 -30.96 5.60 -15.04
N ASN A 402 -29.71 5.87 -14.73
CA ASN A 402 -28.74 4.95 -14.12
C ASN A 402 -28.46 3.65 -14.92
N ALA A 403 -27.72 3.76 -16.01
CA ALA A 403 -27.16 2.61 -16.70
C ALA A 403 -26.01 2.01 -15.88
N SER A 404 -26.04 0.70 -15.65
CA SER A 404 -24.94 -0.07 -15.08
C SER A 404 -24.68 -1.30 -15.94
N GLY A 405 -23.44 -1.56 -16.26
CA GLY A 405 -23.03 -2.67 -17.09
C GLY A 405 -21.65 -3.18 -16.73
N ILE A 406 -21.24 -4.24 -17.40
CA ILE A 406 -19.91 -4.84 -17.26
C ILE A 406 -19.33 -5.00 -18.67
N LEU A 407 -18.08 -4.59 -18.84
CA LEU A 407 -17.27 -4.99 -19.99
C LEU A 407 -16.57 -6.29 -19.63
N GLN A 408 -16.84 -7.35 -20.38
CA GLN A 408 -16.29 -8.69 -20.13
C GLN A 408 -15.52 -9.20 -21.34
N PHE A 409 -14.35 -9.79 -21.09
CA PHE A 409 -13.58 -10.54 -22.06
C PHE A 409 -12.68 -11.55 -21.36
N ASN A 410 -12.16 -12.56 -22.07
CA ASN A 410 -11.16 -13.48 -21.56
C ASN A 410 -9.80 -13.15 -22.17
N SER A 411 -8.75 -13.42 -21.41
CA SER A 411 -7.36 -13.29 -21.86
C SER A 411 -6.63 -14.64 -21.75
N ASN A 412 -5.42 -14.72 -22.28
CA ASN A 412 -4.48 -15.82 -22.06
C ASN A 412 -3.52 -15.55 -20.90
N ASP A 413 -3.78 -14.53 -20.12
CA ASP A 413 -3.15 -14.31 -18.84
C ASP A 413 -3.63 -15.38 -17.85
N GLU A 414 -2.70 -16.06 -17.16
CA GLU A 414 -3.02 -17.18 -16.27
C GLU A 414 -3.65 -16.72 -14.95
N ASP A 415 -3.35 -15.53 -14.48
CA ASP A 415 -3.89 -14.99 -13.24
C ASP A 415 -5.09 -14.04 -13.45
N GLU A 416 -5.25 -13.47 -14.67
CA GLU A 416 -6.45 -12.72 -15.08
C GLU A 416 -7.11 -13.35 -16.33
N PRO A 417 -7.54 -14.61 -16.29
CA PRO A 417 -8.14 -15.27 -17.46
C PRO A 417 -9.54 -14.73 -17.80
N ASP A 418 -10.26 -14.21 -16.81
CA ASP A 418 -11.62 -13.71 -16.92
C ASP A 418 -11.66 -12.26 -16.43
N ILE A 419 -11.75 -11.29 -17.34
CA ILE A 419 -11.75 -9.87 -17.03
C ILE A 419 -13.18 -9.33 -17.04
N GLY A 420 -13.56 -8.65 -15.96
CA GLY A 420 -14.83 -7.96 -15.82
C GLY A 420 -14.64 -6.56 -15.24
N ILE A 421 -14.94 -5.53 -16.03
CA ILE A 421 -14.80 -4.12 -15.65
C ILE A 421 -16.19 -3.54 -15.43
N ASP A 422 -16.45 -3.06 -14.23
CA ASP A 422 -17.72 -2.44 -13.89
C ASP A 422 -17.85 -1.05 -14.56
N ILE A 423 -19.01 -0.79 -15.18
CA ILE A 423 -19.29 0.48 -15.84
C ILE A 423 -20.56 1.08 -15.27
N ILE A 424 -20.45 2.31 -14.79
CA ILE A 424 -21.57 3.06 -14.22
C ILE A 424 -21.82 4.30 -15.06
N GLY A 425 -22.99 4.36 -15.69
CA GLY A 425 -23.46 5.54 -16.39
C GLY A 425 -24.19 6.50 -15.46
N ASN A 426 -24.03 7.79 -15.69
CA ASN A 426 -24.72 8.84 -14.94
C ASN A 426 -24.46 8.78 -13.42
N TYR A 427 -23.21 8.52 -13.06
CA TYR A 427 -22.75 8.46 -11.67
C TYR A 427 -22.97 9.81 -10.98
N ASP A 428 -23.57 9.80 -9.82
CA ASP A 428 -23.89 11.00 -9.02
C ASP A 428 -22.99 11.17 -7.78
N GLY A 429 -21.98 10.32 -7.64
CA GLY A 429 -20.96 10.41 -6.62
C GLY A 429 -19.81 11.38 -6.97
N ALA A 430 -18.87 11.52 -6.05
CA ALA A 430 -17.64 12.26 -6.31
C ALA A 430 -16.71 11.44 -7.21
N MET A 431 -16.14 12.07 -8.22
CA MET A 431 -15.15 11.48 -9.12
C MET A 431 -13.84 12.26 -9.01
N VAL A 432 -12.72 11.56 -9.14
CA VAL A 432 -11.40 12.20 -9.13
C VAL A 432 -11.29 13.18 -10.32
N GLY A 433 -10.87 14.41 -10.03
CA GLY A 433 -10.73 15.47 -11.03
C GLY A 433 -12.03 16.13 -11.48
N GLN A 434 -13.17 15.79 -10.87
CA GLN A 434 -14.46 16.42 -11.12
C GLN A 434 -14.93 17.23 -9.92
N ASP A 435 -15.73 18.26 -10.18
CA ASP A 435 -16.39 19.00 -9.09
C ASP A 435 -17.38 18.08 -8.36
N ALA A 436 -17.32 18.08 -7.04
CA ALA A 436 -18.27 17.31 -6.22
C ALA A 436 -19.69 17.80 -6.46
N THR A 437 -20.63 16.85 -6.60
CA THR A 437 -22.06 17.17 -6.71
C THR A 437 -22.54 17.95 -5.48
N ASP A 438 -23.19 19.08 -5.70
CA ASP A 438 -23.72 19.90 -4.61
C ASP A 438 -24.84 19.16 -3.85
N PHE A 439 -24.80 19.20 -2.55
CA PHE A 439 -25.83 18.61 -1.68
C PHE A 439 -26.17 19.51 -0.51
N THR A 440 -27.36 19.32 0.04
CA THR A 440 -27.80 20.00 1.24
C THR A 440 -28.30 18.99 2.27
N LEU A 441 -27.70 19.01 3.46
CA LEU A 441 -28.06 18.14 4.57
C LEU A 441 -28.49 18.96 5.80
N PRO A 442 -29.48 18.49 6.60
CA PRO A 442 -29.82 19.14 7.85
C PRO A 442 -28.70 18.96 8.88
N ILE A 443 -28.35 20.01 9.59
CA ILE A 443 -27.40 19.96 10.70
C ILE A 443 -28.09 19.29 11.90
N VAL A 444 -27.63 18.09 12.28
CA VAL A 444 -28.23 17.28 13.37
C VAL A 444 -27.49 17.40 14.70
N SER A 445 -26.28 18.00 14.73
CA SER A 445 -25.46 18.17 15.92
C SER A 445 -24.57 19.39 15.79
N ASN A 446 -24.27 20.07 16.92
CA ASN A 446 -23.38 21.24 17.00
C ASN A 446 -23.77 22.44 16.13
N GLY A 447 -25.07 22.60 15.82
CA GLY A 447 -25.59 23.67 14.99
C GLY A 447 -27.09 23.54 14.73
N SER A 448 -27.62 24.41 13.87
CA SER A 448 -29.00 24.38 13.40
C SER A 448 -29.07 24.89 11.96
N GLY A 449 -30.06 24.43 11.19
CA GLY A 449 -30.22 24.76 9.79
C GLY A 449 -29.73 23.66 8.87
N ASN A 450 -29.32 24.01 7.67
CA ASN A 450 -28.80 23.10 6.66
C ASN A 450 -27.33 23.44 6.35
N PHE A 451 -26.58 22.41 6.01
CA PHE A 451 -25.27 22.52 5.39
C PHE A 451 -25.45 22.29 3.87
N THR A 452 -24.95 23.21 3.06
CA THR A 452 -24.89 23.08 1.60
C THR A 452 -23.45 23.16 1.15
N LEU A 453 -23.00 22.18 0.34
CA LEU A 453 -21.59 22.08 -0.05
C LEU A 453 -21.14 23.34 -0.82
N SER A 454 -21.95 23.86 -1.71
CA SER A 454 -21.63 25.07 -2.50
C SER A 454 -21.41 26.34 -1.67
N ASP A 455 -21.93 26.39 -0.45
CA ASP A 455 -21.71 27.53 0.48
C ASP A 455 -20.29 27.51 1.09
N HIS A 456 -19.52 26.44 0.86
CA HIS A 456 -18.19 26.21 1.42
C HIS A 456 -17.07 26.13 0.37
N LEU A 457 -17.28 26.75 -0.79
CA LEU A 457 -16.27 26.81 -1.85
C LEU A 457 -14.95 27.44 -1.33
N GLY A 458 -13.83 26.75 -1.61
CA GLY A 458 -12.50 27.13 -1.12
C GLY A 458 -12.17 26.68 0.29
N GLN A 459 -13.03 25.86 0.90
CA GLN A 459 -12.78 25.19 2.19
C GLN A 459 -12.62 23.68 1.96
N ILE A 460 -11.85 23.00 2.82
CA ILE A 460 -11.80 21.54 2.85
C ILE A 460 -13.04 21.05 3.60
N VAL A 461 -13.87 20.25 2.94
CA VAL A 461 -15.06 19.63 3.52
C VAL A 461 -14.87 18.11 3.53
N VAL A 462 -14.85 17.51 4.71
CA VAL A 462 -14.79 16.06 4.90
C VAL A 462 -16.20 15.56 5.17
N VAL A 463 -16.70 14.67 4.31
CA VAL A 463 -17.99 14.00 4.49
C VAL A 463 -17.72 12.54 4.86
N ALA A 464 -18.12 12.14 6.05
CA ALA A 464 -18.05 10.75 6.52
C ALA A 464 -19.46 10.13 6.51
N PHE A 465 -19.58 8.94 5.94
CA PHE A 465 -20.81 8.17 5.87
C PHE A 465 -20.77 6.97 6.81
#